data_6255d36962f0d1932e1ed828be21e581
#
_entry.id   6255d36962f0d1932e1ed828be21e581
#
_cell.length_a   1.000
_cell.length_b   1.000
_cell.length_c   1.000
_cell.angle_alpha   90.00
_cell.angle_beta   90.00
_cell.angle_gamma   90.00
#
_symmetry.space_group_name_H-M   'P 1'
#
loop_
_entity.id
_entity.type
_entity.pdbx_description
1 polymer ?
#
loop_
_entity_poly.entity_id
_entity_poly.type
_entity_poly.pdbx_seq_one_letter_code
_entity_poly.pdbx_strand_id
1 'polypeptide(L)'
;MYNSLKENISTLKKMFKNSADFTVREMNLKGQCSIKSAIITIEGMCGKDTLALSVINPLLDYYFDCQSPDKVFDLIKNTVLTSSEIVEFTTINEAISFSTSGFALLVVDGCSRMLAIGAQGFSFRSVSEPESEVVQRGCREGFTEPLRINMTLIRRRIKSPDLVFETVTSGYSSNTQMMICYLQNSVSKQILKAIRERLENCNLKMILASGYLSSYLEDNNSKSLFSGVGISERPDTVCGKLSEGRVAILIDGTPSVIIIPHLFAEEFQSVDDYSNRPYYAAFIRILKYISFLIAVFLPGIYTAFAQFHPEYFPTGLLVKTSDSLSQTPLPVTLEVILITFIYEVMREAGLRIPKPLGHAVSIVGALVIGESAVSAGIISSSTLMVVATAAICSYVTFALYPPIMVLRFFCVIAGGMFGLWGIVLLTCGVLVNMCSKTSVGVPYMSSLAPFSWRSMRDVFVRADWKRLSKHTIKVQKFPETEEM
;
A
#
# COMPACT_ATOMS: atom_id res chain seq x y z
N MET A 1 -26.13 6.66 -27.47
CA MET A 1 -25.21 7.76 -27.80
C MET A 1 -25.97 8.90 -28.45
N TYR A 2 -25.44 10.11 -28.39
CA TYR A 2 -26.05 11.31 -28.95
C TYR A 2 -25.44 11.65 -30.32
N ASN A 3 -26.14 12.34 -31.18
CA ASN A 3 -25.59 12.82 -32.44
C ASN A 3 -24.58 13.98 -32.24
N SER A 4 -24.64 14.66 -31.11
CA SER A 4 -23.76 15.79 -30.80
C SER A 4 -22.46 15.34 -30.16
N LEU A 5 -21.34 15.74 -30.73
CA LEU A 5 -20.00 15.48 -30.18
C LEU A 5 -19.85 16.00 -28.74
N LYS A 6 -20.34 17.24 -28.50
CA LYS A 6 -20.24 17.88 -27.17
C LYS A 6 -21.05 17.15 -26.10
N GLU A 7 -22.23 16.62 -26.43
CA GLU A 7 -23.04 15.83 -25.49
C GLU A 7 -22.39 14.51 -25.14
N ASN A 8 -21.83 13.81 -26.14
CA ASN A 8 -21.11 12.56 -25.92
C ASN A 8 -19.89 12.77 -25.03
N ILE A 9 -19.06 13.79 -25.30
CA ILE A 9 -17.88 14.13 -24.48
C ILE A 9 -18.32 14.50 -23.07
N SER A 10 -19.35 15.34 -22.89
CA SER A 10 -19.82 15.76 -21.57
C SER A 10 -20.38 14.60 -20.76
N THR A 11 -21.09 13.69 -21.41
CA THR A 11 -21.65 12.49 -20.77
C THR A 11 -20.55 11.55 -20.32
N LEU A 12 -19.60 11.22 -21.19
CA LEU A 12 -18.46 10.37 -20.82
C LEU A 12 -17.61 11.01 -19.73
N LYS A 13 -17.33 12.33 -19.82
CA LYS A 13 -16.58 13.05 -18.78
C LYS A 13 -17.28 13.02 -17.43
N LYS A 14 -18.61 13.14 -17.40
CA LYS A 14 -19.41 12.97 -16.18
C LYS A 14 -19.39 11.55 -15.64
N MET A 15 -19.45 10.54 -16.52
CA MET A 15 -19.36 9.13 -16.10
C MET A 15 -18.02 8.80 -15.46
N PHE A 16 -16.94 9.31 -16.00
CA PHE A 16 -15.58 9.21 -15.42
C PHE A 16 -15.31 10.25 -14.31
N LYS A 17 -16.36 10.99 -13.88
CA LYS A 17 -16.33 11.91 -12.72
C LYS A 17 -15.18 12.92 -12.75
N ASN A 18 -14.85 13.39 -13.95
CA ASN A 18 -13.73 14.29 -14.21
C ASN A 18 -12.39 13.76 -13.72
N SER A 19 -12.19 12.44 -13.76
CA SER A 19 -10.90 11.84 -13.41
C SER A 19 -9.77 12.43 -14.26
N ALA A 20 -8.61 12.68 -13.66
CA ALA A 20 -7.48 13.37 -14.29
C ALA A 20 -6.85 12.58 -15.44
N ASP A 21 -7.03 11.26 -15.45
CA ASP A 21 -6.53 10.37 -16.50
C ASP A 21 -7.42 10.33 -17.74
N PHE A 22 -8.61 10.94 -17.70
CA PHE A 22 -9.53 11.00 -18.83
C PHE A 22 -9.18 12.18 -19.74
N THR A 23 -8.61 11.88 -20.89
CA THR A 23 -8.13 12.88 -21.85
C THR A 23 -9.00 12.93 -23.11
N VAL A 24 -9.28 14.12 -23.58
CA VAL A 24 -10.04 14.37 -24.81
C VAL A 24 -9.23 15.28 -25.71
N ARG A 25 -9.03 14.85 -26.96
CA ARG A 25 -8.42 15.65 -28.00
C ARG A 25 -9.44 15.91 -29.11
N GLU A 26 -9.93 17.14 -29.18
CA GLU A 26 -10.79 17.58 -30.29
C GLU A 26 -9.93 17.90 -31.52
N MET A 27 -10.45 17.58 -32.71
CA MET A 27 -9.82 17.87 -33.99
C MET A 27 -10.87 18.15 -35.06
N ASN A 28 -10.48 18.91 -36.07
CA ASN A 28 -11.29 19.16 -37.27
C ASN A 28 -10.74 18.31 -38.39
N LEU A 29 -11.58 17.51 -39.03
CA LEU A 29 -11.23 16.72 -40.21
C LEU A 29 -11.16 17.61 -41.40
N LYS A 30 -10.12 17.44 -42.28
CA LYS A 30 -9.96 18.20 -43.52
C LYS A 30 -10.93 17.69 -44.56
N GLY A 31 -11.75 18.56 -45.14
CA GLY A 31 -12.70 18.19 -46.18
C GLY A 31 -13.57 19.35 -46.67
N GLN A 32 -14.51 19.08 -47.57
CA GLN A 32 -15.47 20.08 -48.05
C GLN A 32 -16.36 20.63 -46.93
N CYS A 33 -16.67 19.77 -45.95
CA CYS A 33 -17.34 20.19 -44.72
C CYS A 33 -16.39 19.97 -43.53
N SER A 34 -16.21 21.01 -42.71
CA SER A 34 -15.42 20.91 -41.49
C SER A 34 -16.17 20.09 -40.43
N ILE A 35 -15.98 18.78 -40.45
CA ILE A 35 -16.61 17.87 -39.46
C ILE A 35 -15.69 17.80 -38.23
N LYS A 36 -16.28 18.05 -37.05
CA LYS A 36 -15.56 17.92 -35.79
C LYS A 36 -15.51 16.47 -35.33
N SER A 37 -14.39 16.08 -34.81
CA SER A 37 -14.20 14.77 -34.21
C SER A 37 -13.41 14.90 -32.90
N ALA A 38 -13.52 13.92 -32.03
CA ALA A 38 -12.71 13.85 -30.83
C ALA A 38 -12.19 12.45 -30.60
N ILE A 39 -10.95 12.38 -30.14
CA ILE A 39 -10.35 11.15 -29.63
C ILE A 39 -10.36 11.21 -28.11
N ILE A 40 -10.93 10.20 -27.50
CA ILE A 40 -11.02 10.04 -26.06
C ILE A 40 -10.12 8.88 -25.64
N THR A 41 -9.22 9.12 -24.69
CA THR A 41 -8.29 8.11 -24.20
C THR A 41 -8.15 8.21 -22.70
N ILE A 42 -7.75 7.11 -22.09
CA ILE A 42 -7.29 7.10 -20.69
C ILE A 42 -5.77 7.16 -20.70
N GLU A 43 -5.22 8.13 -19.98
CA GLU A 43 -3.78 8.39 -19.95
C GLU A 43 -3.01 7.17 -19.41
N GLY A 44 -1.92 6.81 -20.11
CA GLY A 44 -1.10 5.66 -19.77
C GLY A 44 -1.63 4.31 -20.29
N MET A 45 -2.89 4.24 -20.75
CA MET A 45 -3.48 3.01 -21.29
C MET A 45 -3.24 2.85 -22.79
N CYS A 46 -3.11 3.95 -23.50
CA CYS A 46 -2.82 3.98 -24.96
C CYS A 46 -1.36 4.32 -25.23
N GLY A 47 -0.75 3.63 -26.18
CA GLY A 47 0.59 3.94 -26.70
C GLY A 47 0.56 5.25 -27.48
N LYS A 48 1.39 6.24 -27.09
CA LYS A 48 1.41 7.55 -27.73
C LYS A 48 1.81 7.47 -29.20
N ASP A 49 2.83 6.67 -29.51
CA ASP A 49 3.33 6.48 -30.87
C ASP A 49 2.33 5.72 -31.74
N THR A 50 1.74 4.65 -31.19
CA THR A 50 0.68 3.89 -31.86
C THR A 50 -0.52 4.78 -32.17
N LEU A 51 -0.97 5.57 -31.18
CA LEU A 51 -2.09 6.50 -31.35
C LEU A 51 -1.78 7.57 -32.41
N ALA A 52 -0.57 8.13 -32.38
CA ALA A 52 -0.16 9.13 -33.36
C ALA A 52 -0.10 8.54 -34.80
N LEU A 53 0.57 7.40 -34.96
CA LEU A 53 0.82 6.81 -36.29
C LEU A 53 -0.42 6.13 -36.86
N SER A 54 -1.20 5.41 -36.05
CA SER A 54 -2.33 4.61 -36.56
C SER A 54 -3.68 5.33 -36.55
N VAL A 55 -3.81 6.43 -35.81
CA VAL A 55 -5.11 7.12 -35.65
C VAL A 55 -5.00 8.59 -36.01
N ILE A 56 -4.10 9.35 -35.35
CA ILE A 56 -4.12 10.82 -35.46
C ILE A 56 -3.60 11.27 -36.83
N ASN A 57 -2.42 10.80 -37.28
CA ASN A 57 -1.84 11.19 -38.53
C ASN A 57 -2.73 10.83 -39.72
N PRO A 58 -3.26 9.58 -39.83
CA PRO A 58 -4.16 9.24 -40.91
C PRO A 58 -5.41 10.12 -40.96
N LEU A 59 -6.00 10.48 -39.80
CA LEU A 59 -7.17 11.36 -39.75
C LEU A 59 -6.87 12.80 -40.15
N LEU A 60 -5.68 13.32 -39.87
CA LEU A 60 -5.27 14.69 -40.20
C LEU A 60 -4.77 14.83 -41.67
N ASP A 61 -4.21 13.76 -42.23
CA ASP A 61 -3.64 13.78 -43.59
C ASP A 61 -4.69 13.48 -44.66
N TYR A 62 -5.76 12.75 -44.32
CA TYR A 62 -6.79 12.38 -45.29
C TYR A 62 -7.75 13.56 -45.53
N TYR A 63 -8.11 13.75 -46.86
CA TYR A 63 -9.08 14.75 -47.28
C TYR A 63 -10.44 14.09 -47.50
N PHE A 64 -11.45 14.50 -46.76
CA PHE A 64 -12.80 13.93 -46.80
C PHE A 64 -13.68 14.68 -47.79
N ASP A 65 -13.98 14.04 -48.90
CA ASP A 65 -14.84 14.59 -49.95
C ASP A 65 -16.32 14.21 -49.80
N CYS A 66 -16.79 14.12 -48.57
CA CYS A 66 -18.16 13.73 -48.20
C CYS A 66 -18.84 14.76 -47.32
N GLN A 67 -20.10 15.02 -47.63
CA GLN A 67 -20.94 15.96 -46.84
C GLN A 67 -21.70 15.26 -45.68
N SER A 68 -21.90 13.95 -45.74
CA SER A 68 -22.65 13.21 -44.75
C SER A 68 -21.71 12.67 -43.65
N PRO A 69 -21.99 12.97 -42.36
CA PRO A 69 -21.21 12.44 -41.22
C PRO A 69 -21.12 10.92 -41.19
N ASP A 70 -22.19 10.20 -41.55
CA ASP A 70 -22.18 8.73 -41.60
C ASP A 70 -21.24 8.16 -42.65
N LYS A 71 -21.16 8.79 -43.84
CA LYS A 71 -20.23 8.36 -44.90
C LYS A 71 -18.76 8.62 -44.48
N VAL A 72 -18.51 9.75 -43.79
CA VAL A 72 -17.19 10.06 -43.25
C VAL A 72 -16.81 9.03 -42.17
N PHE A 73 -17.74 8.65 -41.30
CA PHE A 73 -17.53 7.62 -40.31
C PHE A 73 -17.18 6.27 -40.95
N ASP A 74 -17.92 5.84 -41.95
CA ASP A 74 -17.64 4.59 -42.67
C ASP A 74 -16.32 4.61 -43.42
N LEU A 75 -15.92 5.75 -44.01
CA LEU A 75 -14.60 5.93 -44.61
C LEU A 75 -13.48 5.86 -43.58
N ILE A 76 -13.65 6.49 -42.44
CA ILE A 76 -12.69 6.42 -41.33
C ILE A 76 -12.48 4.98 -40.92
N LYS A 77 -13.57 4.24 -40.69
CA LYS A 77 -13.53 2.84 -40.26
C LYS A 77 -12.84 1.92 -41.26
N ASN A 78 -13.16 2.07 -42.57
CA ASN A 78 -12.80 1.08 -43.56
C ASN A 78 -11.51 1.43 -44.33
N THR A 79 -11.12 2.72 -44.37
CA THR A 79 -10.04 3.17 -45.31
C THR A 79 -8.96 3.99 -44.61
N VAL A 80 -9.32 4.85 -43.65
CA VAL A 80 -8.39 5.86 -43.13
C VAL A 80 -7.54 5.32 -42.00
N LEU A 81 -8.17 4.58 -41.06
CA LEU A 81 -7.47 4.04 -39.88
C LEU A 81 -6.59 2.85 -40.28
N THR A 82 -5.35 2.87 -39.78
CA THR A 82 -4.37 1.80 -40.03
C THR A 82 -4.24 0.80 -38.87
N SER A 83 -5.04 0.98 -37.81
CA SER A 83 -5.08 0.05 -36.67
C SER A 83 -5.65 -1.30 -37.11
N SER A 84 -5.07 -2.38 -36.59
CA SER A 84 -5.51 -3.76 -36.87
C SER A 84 -6.83 -4.13 -36.17
N GLU A 85 -7.21 -3.42 -35.12
CA GLU A 85 -8.40 -3.70 -34.33
C GLU A 85 -9.28 -2.46 -34.24
N ILE A 86 -10.45 -2.52 -34.88
CA ILE A 86 -11.44 -1.44 -34.91
C ILE A 86 -12.81 -2.05 -34.65
N VAL A 87 -13.44 -1.64 -33.56
CA VAL A 87 -14.76 -2.10 -33.17
C VAL A 87 -15.75 -0.93 -33.16
N GLU A 88 -16.87 -1.10 -33.84
CA GLU A 88 -17.98 -0.15 -33.82
C GLU A 88 -18.93 -0.46 -32.68
N PHE A 89 -19.41 0.59 -31.99
CA PHE A 89 -20.33 0.44 -30.87
C PHE A 89 -21.26 1.66 -30.75
N THR A 90 -22.37 1.50 -30.00
CA THR A 90 -23.42 2.51 -29.89
C THR A 90 -23.85 2.80 -28.45
N THR A 91 -23.39 2.02 -27.49
CA THR A 91 -23.80 2.16 -26.09
C THR A 91 -22.74 2.82 -25.22
N ILE A 92 -23.17 3.54 -24.18
CA ILE A 92 -22.25 4.18 -23.21
C ILE A 92 -21.49 3.13 -22.41
N ASN A 93 -22.11 2.00 -22.09
CA ASN A 93 -21.46 0.93 -21.33
C ASN A 93 -20.32 0.30 -22.11
N GLU A 94 -20.47 0.13 -23.43
CA GLU A 94 -19.38 -0.32 -24.31
C GLU A 94 -18.26 0.71 -24.38
N ALA A 95 -18.58 2.02 -24.46
CA ALA A 95 -17.58 3.08 -24.43
C ALA A 95 -16.72 3.00 -23.16
N ILE A 96 -17.36 2.80 -22.00
CA ILE A 96 -16.66 2.64 -20.72
C ILE A 96 -15.78 1.39 -20.75
N SER A 97 -16.32 0.25 -21.20
CA SER A 97 -15.58 -1.02 -21.27
C SER A 97 -14.36 -0.93 -22.16
N PHE A 98 -14.48 -0.35 -23.36
CA PHE A 98 -13.38 -0.18 -24.29
C PHE A 98 -12.34 0.81 -23.78
N SER A 99 -12.76 2.00 -23.29
CA SER A 99 -11.80 2.96 -22.75
C SER A 99 -11.01 2.44 -21.56
N THR A 100 -11.66 1.73 -20.63
CA THR A 100 -11.00 1.12 -19.46
C THR A 100 -10.15 -0.11 -19.83
N SER A 101 -10.29 -0.64 -21.03
CA SER A 101 -9.46 -1.71 -21.59
C SER A 101 -8.29 -1.19 -22.44
N GLY A 102 -8.14 0.15 -22.56
CA GLY A 102 -7.01 0.77 -23.25
C GLY A 102 -7.24 1.03 -24.74
N PHE A 103 -8.48 0.99 -25.21
CA PHE A 103 -8.82 1.42 -26.55
C PHE A 103 -8.95 2.95 -26.63
N ALA A 104 -8.55 3.52 -27.74
CA ALA A 104 -8.87 4.90 -28.06
C ALA A 104 -10.29 4.98 -28.66
N LEU A 105 -11.13 5.86 -28.12
CA LEU A 105 -12.46 6.05 -28.66
C LEU A 105 -12.48 7.23 -29.63
N LEU A 106 -12.98 7.02 -30.82
CA LEU A 106 -13.19 8.08 -31.81
C LEU A 106 -14.68 8.40 -31.90
N VAL A 107 -15.01 9.68 -31.74
CA VAL A 107 -16.35 10.24 -31.84
C VAL A 107 -16.34 11.24 -32.99
N VAL A 108 -17.31 11.12 -33.88
CA VAL A 108 -17.52 12.03 -35.03
C VAL A 108 -18.82 12.80 -34.80
N ASP A 109 -18.79 14.12 -34.99
CA ASP A 109 -19.96 14.95 -34.83
C ASP A 109 -21.01 14.63 -35.90
N GLY A 110 -22.27 14.54 -35.50
CA GLY A 110 -23.36 14.13 -36.36
C GLY A 110 -23.62 12.63 -36.43
N CYS A 111 -22.76 11.77 -35.81
CA CYS A 111 -22.95 10.32 -35.75
C CYS A 111 -23.31 9.86 -34.35
N SER A 112 -24.28 8.93 -34.25
CA SER A 112 -24.64 8.25 -33.01
C SER A 112 -23.76 7.02 -32.72
N ARG A 113 -22.88 6.66 -33.64
CA ARG A 113 -21.95 5.53 -33.56
C ARG A 113 -20.56 6.02 -33.16
N MET A 114 -19.78 5.20 -32.50
CA MET A 114 -18.39 5.45 -32.12
C MET A 114 -17.48 4.30 -32.54
N LEU A 115 -16.19 4.57 -32.68
CA LEU A 115 -15.18 3.54 -32.92
C LEU A 115 -14.28 3.38 -31.70
N ALA A 116 -14.09 2.14 -31.30
CA ALA A 116 -13.02 1.75 -30.39
C ALA A 116 -11.84 1.24 -31.23
N ILE A 117 -10.69 1.87 -31.09
CA ILE A 117 -9.51 1.63 -31.90
C ILE A 117 -8.44 1.02 -30.98
N GLY A 118 -7.93 -0.14 -31.35
CA GLY A 118 -6.83 -0.81 -30.65
C GLY A 118 -5.55 0.03 -30.74
N ALA A 119 -5.27 0.75 -29.68
CA ALA A 119 -4.07 1.56 -29.52
C ALA A 119 -3.38 1.28 -28.19
N GLN A 120 -3.61 0.08 -27.64
CA GLN A 120 -3.04 -0.34 -26.35
C GLN A 120 -1.50 -0.29 -26.43
N GLY A 121 -0.93 0.39 -25.46
CA GLY A 121 0.52 0.57 -25.38
C GLY A 121 0.93 0.76 -23.93
N PHE A 122 0.74 -0.31 -23.14
CA PHE A 122 1.26 -0.31 -21.79
C PHE A 122 2.78 -0.32 -21.85
N SER A 123 3.41 0.63 -21.20
CA SER A 123 4.85 0.58 -21.00
C SER A 123 5.15 -0.55 -20.02
N PHE A 124 5.49 -1.73 -20.54
CA PHE A 124 5.90 -2.90 -19.75
C PHE A 124 7.34 -2.82 -19.25
N ARG A 125 7.97 -1.66 -19.32
CA ARG A 125 9.38 -1.57 -19.01
C ARG A 125 9.62 -1.80 -17.52
N SER A 126 10.16 -2.97 -17.22
CA SER A 126 10.73 -3.41 -15.93
C SER A 126 9.95 -3.01 -14.68
N VAL A 127 8.67 -3.37 -14.65
CA VAL A 127 7.96 -3.48 -13.36
C VAL A 127 8.68 -4.58 -12.58
N SER A 128 9.49 -4.20 -11.61
CA SER A 128 10.22 -5.14 -10.76
C SER A 128 9.33 -5.67 -9.64
N GLU A 129 9.71 -6.80 -9.09
CA GLU A 129 9.08 -7.32 -7.88
C GLU A 129 9.35 -6.36 -6.71
N PRO A 130 8.35 -6.08 -5.85
CA PRO A 130 8.53 -5.22 -4.67
C PRO A 130 9.63 -5.77 -3.77
N GLU A 131 10.53 -4.90 -3.31
CA GLU A 131 11.63 -5.33 -2.44
C GLU A 131 11.19 -5.52 -0.99
N SER A 132 10.23 -4.72 -0.54
CA SER A 132 9.75 -4.71 0.85
C SER A 132 8.59 -5.67 1.12
N GLU A 133 7.80 -6.03 0.09
CA GLU A 133 6.59 -6.83 0.21
C GLU A 133 6.62 -8.07 -0.70
N VAL A 134 7.54 -9.00 -0.40
CA VAL A 134 7.68 -10.26 -1.16
C VAL A 134 6.51 -11.19 -0.89
N VAL A 135 5.94 -11.81 -1.92
CA VAL A 135 4.82 -12.77 -1.85
C VAL A 135 5.20 -14.11 -2.45
N GLN A 136 4.74 -15.20 -1.83
CA GLN A 136 4.95 -16.55 -2.35
C GLN A 136 4.04 -16.86 -3.53
N ARG A 137 2.78 -16.40 -3.48
CA ARG A 137 1.77 -16.61 -4.51
C ARG A 137 1.02 -15.31 -4.80
N GLY A 138 1.08 -14.84 -6.01
CA GLY A 138 0.38 -13.62 -6.41
C GLY A 138 1.06 -12.90 -7.57
N CYS A 139 0.63 -11.69 -7.78
CA CYS A 139 1.23 -10.80 -8.74
C CYS A 139 2.62 -10.36 -8.26
N ARG A 140 3.60 -10.35 -9.17
CA ARG A 140 4.97 -9.88 -8.88
C ARG A 140 5.21 -8.46 -9.35
N GLU A 141 4.19 -7.78 -9.83
CA GLU A 141 4.29 -6.38 -10.25
C GLU A 141 4.30 -5.46 -9.03
N GLY A 142 5.35 -4.66 -8.88
CA GLY A 142 5.46 -3.55 -7.94
C GLY A 142 5.20 -2.20 -8.60
N PHE A 143 5.00 -1.16 -7.80
CA PHE A 143 5.01 0.21 -8.27
C PHE A 143 6.42 0.64 -8.68
N THR A 144 6.49 1.66 -9.51
CA THR A 144 7.72 2.27 -10.03
C THR A 144 7.77 3.75 -9.64
N GLU A 145 8.86 4.44 -9.95
CA GLU A 145 9.01 5.86 -9.65
C GLU A 145 8.04 6.76 -10.45
N PRO A 146 7.80 6.55 -11.76
CA PRO A 146 6.93 7.40 -12.56
C PRO A 146 5.45 7.27 -12.19
N LEU A 147 4.84 8.36 -11.77
CA LEU A 147 3.45 8.46 -11.33
C LEU A 147 2.45 7.88 -12.34
N ARG A 148 2.65 8.15 -13.63
CA ARG A 148 1.73 7.71 -14.71
C ARG A 148 1.71 6.19 -14.89
N ILE A 149 2.85 5.52 -14.70
CA ILE A 149 2.93 4.07 -14.75
C ILE A 149 2.14 3.48 -13.59
N ASN A 150 2.32 4.02 -12.39
CA ASN A 150 1.63 3.58 -11.18
C ASN A 150 0.11 3.73 -11.30
N MET A 151 -0.36 4.83 -11.85
CA MET A 151 -1.77 5.06 -12.19
C MET A 151 -2.31 3.97 -13.14
N THR A 152 -1.55 3.65 -14.19
CA THR A 152 -1.92 2.62 -15.16
C THR A 152 -2.01 1.23 -14.52
N LEU A 153 -1.08 0.89 -13.60
CA LEU A 153 -1.10 -0.39 -12.89
C LEU A 153 -2.38 -0.59 -12.05
N ILE A 154 -2.89 0.48 -11.46
CA ILE A 154 -4.16 0.46 -10.72
C ILE A 154 -5.35 0.39 -11.70
N ARG A 155 -5.36 1.22 -12.75
CA ARG A 155 -6.47 1.29 -13.72
C ARG A 155 -6.66 -0.04 -14.46
N ARG A 156 -5.59 -0.74 -14.79
CA ARG A 156 -5.64 -2.08 -15.43
C ARG A 156 -6.36 -3.13 -14.57
N ARG A 157 -6.24 -3.02 -13.25
CA ARG A 157 -6.87 -3.95 -12.29
C ARG A 157 -8.30 -3.55 -11.96
N ILE A 158 -8.55 -2.26 -11.80
CA ILE A 158 -9.88 -1.72 -11.50
C ILE A 158 -10.43 -1.06 -12.76
N LYS A 159 -11.11 -1.84 -13.59
CA LYS A 159 -11.74 -1.40 -14.83
C LYS A 159 -13.14 -0.83 -14.55
N SER A 160 -13.20 0.24 -13.75
CA SER A 160 -14.44 0.90 -13.37
C SER A 160 -14.35 2.41 -13.61
N PRO A 161 -15.42 3.03 -14.10
CA PRO A 161 -15.51 4.50 -14.20
C PRO A 161 -15.58 5.18 -12.83
N ASP A 162 -15.89 4.43 -11.77
CA ASP A 162 -15.91 4.93 -10.40
C ASP A 162 -14.52 5.13 -9.80
N LEU A 163 -13.47 4.60 -10.43
CA LEU A 163 -12.10 4.87 -10.04
C LEU A 163 -11.73 6.28 -10.51
N VAL A 164 -11.41 7.14 -9.57
CA VAL A 164 -11.07 8.54 -9.80
C VAL A 164 -9.63 8.80 -9.40
N PHE A 165 -8.92 9.55 -10.24
CA PHE A 165 -7.61 10.12 -9.97
C PHE A 165 -7.72 11.64 -9.95
N GLU A 166 -7.36 12.27 -8.83
CA GLU A 166 -7.29 13.71 -8.68
C GLU A 166 -5.82 14.13 -8.60
N THR A 167 -5.41 15.03 -9.48
CA THR A 167 -4.05 15.56 -9.45
C THR A 167 -3.95 16.68 -8.43
N VAL A 168 -2.98 16.57 -7.54
CA VAL A 168 -2.61 17.59 -6.56
C VAL A 168 -1.12 17.85 -6.71
N THR A 169 -0.73 19.12 -6.60
CA THR A 169 0.69 19.51 -6.61
C THR A 169 1.01 20.12 -5.26
N SER A 170 2.07 19.66 -4.63
CA SER A 170 2.52 20.20 -3.34
C SER A 170 4.06 20.26 -3.27
N GLY A 171 4.57 21.00 -2.28
CA GLY A 171 5.99 21.29 -2.18
C GLY A 171 6.37 22.59 -2.85
N TYR A 172 6.68 23.61 -2.05
CA TYR A 172 6.95 24.98 -2.52
C TYR A 172 8.06 25.06 -3.57
N SER A 173 9.09 24.24 -3.44
CA SER A 173 10.25 24.25 -4.37
C SER A 173 10.24 23.05 -5.32
N SER A 174 9.68 21.91 -4.92
CA SER A 174 9.69 20.69 -5.77
C SER A 174 8.53 20.64 -6.74
N ASN A 175 7.40 21.30 -6.45
CA ASN A 175 6.16 21.19 -7.21
C ASN A 175 5.83 19.71 -7.56
N THR A 176 5.98 18.83 -6.58
CA THR A 176 5.83 17.40 -6.76
C THR A 176 4.39 17.06 -7.12
N GLN A 177 4.20 16.38 -8.24
CA GLN A 177 2.89 15.89 -8.64
C GLN A 177 2.48 14.68 -7.80
N MET A 178 1.25 14.70 -7.34
CA MET A 178 0.65 13.60 -6.59
C MET A 178 -0.73 13.31 -7.14
N MET A 179 -1.18 12.07 -6.97
CA MET A 179 -2.55 11.69 -7.32
C MET A 179 -3.27 11.06 -6.13
N ILE A 180 -4.40 11.64 -5.78
CA ILE A 180 -5.35 11.04 -4.84
C ILE A 180 -6.20 10.07 -5.65
N CYS A 181 -6.14 8.79 -5.29
CA CYS A 181 -6.86 7.71 -5.95
C CYS A 181 -7.91 7.11 -5.02
N TYR A 182 -9.15 6.99 -5.48
CA TYR A 182 -10.26 6.43 -4.69
C TYR A 182 -11.38 5.88 -5.57
N LEU A 183 -12.20 5.00 -4.99
CA LEU A 183 -13.45 4.53 -5.60
C LEU A 183 -14.62 5.36 -5.06
N GLN A 184 -15.25 6.16 -5.95
CA GLN A 184 -16.33 7.09 -5.60
C GLN A 184 -17.51 6.45 -4.87
N ASN A 185 -17.84 5.19 -5.21
CA ASN A 185 -18.96 4.46 -4.62
C ASN A 185 -18.61 3.80 -3.27
N SER A 186 -17.33 3.85 -2.86
CA SER A 186 -16.85 3.19 -1.65
C SER A 186 -16.23 4.15 -0.64
N VAL A 187 -15.69 5.28 -1.07
CA VAL A 187 -14.99 6.25 -0.21
C VAL A 187 -15.97 7.08 0.62
N SER A 188 -15.61 7.41 1.87
CA SER A 188 -16.30 8.41 2.67
C SER A 188 -15.97 9.82 2.20
N LYS A 189 -17.00 10.66 2.05
CA LYS A 189 -16.82 12.08 1.71
C LYS A 189 -16.03 12.84 2.79
N GLN A 190 -16.19 12.45 4.04
CA GLN A 190 -15.51 13.06 5.19
C GLN A 190 -14.01 12.74 5.18
N ILE A 191 -13.64 11.46 4.96
CA ILE A 191 -12.24 11.03 4.83
C ILE A 191 -11.58 11.77 3.67
N LEU A 192 -12.25 11.82 2.51
CA LEU A 192 -11.71 12.49 1.34
C LEU A 192 -11.50 14.00 1.56
N LYS A 193 -12.45 14.66 2.22
CA LYS A 193 -12.36 16.08 2.58
C LYS A 193 -11.18 16.32 3.53
N ALA A 194 -11.06 15.52 4.58
CA ALA A 194 -9.96 15.65 5.55
C ALA A 194 -8.58 15.44 4.90
N ILE A 195 -8.46 14.49 3.97
CA ILE A 195 -7.19 14.26 3.23
C ILE A 195 -6.85 15.45 2.35
N ARG A 196 -7.83 16.02 1.61
CA ARG A 196 -7.60 17.22 0.79
C ARG A 196 -7.15 18.40 1.62
N GLU A 197 -7.84 18.70 2.72
CA GLU A 197 -7.48 19.78 3.64
C GLU A 197 -6.06 19.62 4.21
N ARG A 198 -5.64 18.39 4.53
CA ARG A 198 -4.29 18.11 5.02
C ARG A 198 -3.23 18.29 3.95
N LEU A 199 -3.51 17.87 2.72
CA LEU A 199 -2.58 18.05 1.60
C LEU A 199 -2.46 19.53 1.20
N GLU A 200 -3.55 20.30 1.24
CA GLU A 200 -3.54 21.76 1.00
C GLU A 200 -2.74 22.52 2.06
N ASN A 201 -2.83 22.07 3.33
CA ASN A 201 -2.08 22.67 4.45
C ASN A 201 -0.63 22.15 4.56
N CYS A 202 -0.16 21.34 3.61
CA CYS A 202 1.18 20.82 3.61
C CYS A 202 2.21 21.88 3.17
N ASN A 203 2.92 22.46 4.14
CA ASN A 203 3.89 23.55 3.93
C ASN A 203 5.34 23.02 3.72
N LEU A 204 5.52 21.82 3.21
CA LEU A 204 6.85 21.29 2.92
C LEU A 204 7.49 22.01 1.73
N LYS A 205 8.77 22.35 1.84
CA LYS A 205 9.54 22.89 0.72
C LYS A 205 9.70 21.88 -0.40
N MET A 206 10.03 20.65 -0.05
CA MET A 206 10.30 19.56 -0.99
C MET A 206 9.65 18.27 -0.50
N ILE A 207 9.02 17.56 -1.40
CA ILE A 207 8.46 16.23 -1.17
C ILE A 207 9.22 15.27 -2.09
N LEU A 208 10.14 14.48 -1.51
CA LEU A 208 11.01 13.59 -2.25
C LEU A 208 10.60 12.12 -2.13
N ALA A 209 9.81 11.78 -1.12
CA ALA A 209 9.31 10.42 -0.90
C ALA A 209 8.00 10.42 -0.11
N SER A 210 7.28 9.29 -0.13
CA SER A 210 6.02 9.11 0.58
C SER A 210 6.11 9.35 2.10
N GLY A 211 7.24 8.98 2.71
CA GLY A 211 7.46 9.17 4.14
C GLY A 211 7.41 10.62 4.62
N TYR A 212 7.68 11.61 3.74
CA TYR A 212 7.58 13.03 4.09
C TYR A 212 6.14 13.47 4.38
N LEU A 213 5.17 12.84 3.72
CA LEU A 213 3.74 13.17 3.87
C LEU A 213 3.06 12.43 5.01
N SER A 214 3.59 11.30 5.46
CA SER A 214 2.94 10.46 6.46
C SER A 214 2.61 11.23 7.73
N SER A 215 3.52 12.07 8.23
CA SER A 215 3.33 12.89 9.44
C SER A 215 2.27 13.99 9.28
N TYR A 216 2.06 14.50 8.06
CA TYR A 216 1.00 15.50 7.78
C TYR A 216 -0.37 14.84 7.60
N LEU A 217 -0.37 13.59 7.17
CA LEU A 217 -1.60 12.82 6.94
C LEU A 217 -2.10 12.13 8.21
N GLU A 218 -1.25 11.99 9.23
CA GLU A 218 -1.66 11.50 10.54
C GLU A 218 -2.48 12.54 11.33
N ASP A 219 -3.36 12.07 12.19
CA ASP A 219 -4.01 12.92 13.19
C ASP A 219 -2.96 13.45 14.17
N ASN A 220 -3.23 14.57 14.84
CA ASN A 220 -2.31 15.33 15.69
C ASN A 220 -1.58 14.55 16.81
N ASN A 221 -1.66 13.23 16.83
CA ASN A 221 -0.98 12.33 17.77
C ASN A 221 0.40 11.89 17.26
N SER A 222 1.26 12.85 16.89
CA SER A 222 2.65 12.59 16.48
C SER A 222 3.54 11.89 17.53
N LYS A 223 3.02 11.68 18.74
CA LYS A 223 3.73 10.98 19.84
C LYS A 223 3.50 9.46 19.87
N SER A 224 2.72 8.91 18.97
CA SER A 224 2.53 7.46 18.89
C SER A 224 3.68 6.79 18.14
N LEU A 225 4.11 5.63 18.62
CA LEU A 225 5.09 4.79 17.92
C LEU A 225 4.48 4.07 16.69
N PHE A 226 3.16 4.00 16.62
CA PHE A 226 2.43 3.35 15.54
C PHE A 226 1.96 4.37 14.52
N SER A 227 1.96 4.01 13.24
CA SER A 227 1.46 4.86 12.15
C SER A 227 0.02 4.53 11.81
N GLY A 228 -0.82 5.55 11.64
CA GLY A 228 -2.17 5.44 11.07
C GLY A 228 -2.19 5.52 9.54
N VAL A 229 -1.01 5.54 8.93
CA VAL A 229 -0.79 5.62 7.48
C VAL A 229 -0.09 4.35 7.04
N GLY A 230 -0.69 3.62 6.11
CA GLY A 230 -0.10 2.45 5.49
C GLY A 230 0.74 2.85 4.27
N ILE A 231 1.80 2.10 4.01
CA ILE A 231 2.65 2.26 2.82
C ILE A 231 2.71 0.90 2.13
N SER A 232 2.53 0.89 0.80
CA SER A 232 2.66 -0.33 0.01
C SER A 232 3.31 -0.07 -1.33
N GLU A 233 4.16 -0.99 -1.77
CA GLU A 233 4.77 -1.03 -3.09
C GLU A 233 3.97 -1.89 -4.08
N ARG A 234 2.82 -2.44 -3.64
CA ARG A 234 2.05 -3.43 -4.39
C ARG A 234 0.74 -2.87 -4.94
N PRO A 235 0.56 -2.88 -6.27
CA PRO A 235 -0.70 -2.45 -6.89
C PRO A 235 -1.91 -3.32 -6.51
N ASP A 236 -1.73 -4.62 -6.26
CA ASP A 236 -2.82 -5.52 -5.85
C ASP A 236 -3.32 -5.22 -4.44
N THR A 237 -2.40 -4.95 -3.48
CA THR A 237 -2.73 -4.49 -2.13
C THR A 237 -3.54 -3.20 -2.18
N VAL A 238 -3.05 -2.20 -2.93
CA VAL A 238 -3.73 -0.91 -3.08
C VAL A 238 -5.12 -1.08 -3.66
N CYS A 239 -5.28 -1.87 -4.73
CA CYS A 239 -6.59 -2.14 -5.33
C CYS A 239 -7.57 -2.82 -4.35
N GLY A 240 -7.10 -3.75 -3.54
CA GLY A 240 -7.88 -4.36 -2.47
C GLY A 240 -8.36 -3.32 -1.47
N LYS A 241 -7.48 -2.46 -0.99
CA LYS A 241 -7.78 -1.40 -0.01
C LYS A 241 -8.72 -0.33 -0.58
N LEU A 242 -8.57 0.06 -1.85
CA LEU A 242 -9.52 0.95 -2.54
C LEU A 242 -10.93 0.38 -2.57
N SER A 243 -11.10 -0.93 -2.77
CA SER A 243 -12.40 -1.59 -2.76
C SER A 243 -13.10 -1.54 -1.40
N GLU A 244 -12.32 -1.45 -0.31
CA GLU A 244 -12.79 -1.31 1.07
C GLU A 244 -13.11 0.15 1.46
N GLY A 245 -12.97 1.10 0.51
CA GLY A 245 -13.30 2.52 0.71
C GLY A 245 -12.18 3.38 1.25
N ARG A 246 -10.94 2.92 1.16
CA ARG A 246 -9.75 3.71 1.47
C ARG A 246 -9.31 4.60 0.32
N VAL A 247 -8.46 5.53 0.63
CA VAL A 247 -7.84 6.46 -0.32
C VAL A 247 -6.37 6.09 -0.46
N ALA A 248 -5.88 6.06 -1.69
CA ALA A 248 -4.47 5.88 -1.98
C ALA A 248 -3.88 7.19 -2.52
N ILE A 249 -2.67 7.54 -2.10
CA ILE A 249 -1.95 8.72 -2.59
C ILE A 249 -0.68 8.24 -3.26
N LEU A 250 -0.61 8.45 -4.56
CA LEU A 250 0.56 8.19 -5.39
C LEU A 250 1.38 9.47 -5.48
N ILE A 251 2.70 9.35 -5.39
CA ILE A 251 3.62 10.47 -5.40
C ILE A 251 4.65 10.22 -6.50
N ASP A 252 4.91 11.23 -7.32
CA ASP A 252 5.92 11.12 -8.36
C ASP A 252 7.32 10.98 -7.78
N GLY A 253 8.13 10.09 -8.37
CA GLY A 253 9.50 9.81 -7.92
C GLY A 253 9.63 8.75 -6.81
N THR A 254 8.54 8.07 -6.40
CA THR A 254 8.61 7.00 -5.39
C THR A 254 7.71 5.81 -5.76
N PRO A 255 8.20 4.57 -5.58
CA PRO A 255 7.39 3.37 -5.80
C PRO A 255 6.42 3.08 -4.64
N SER A 256 6.47 3.86 -3.57
CA SER A 256 5.70 3.64 -2.36
C SER A 256 4.42 4.46 -2.37
N VAL A 257 3.28 3.80 -2.34
CA VAL A 257 1.94 4.42 -2.31
C VAL A 257 1.43 4.48 -0.87
N ILE A 258 0.91 5.63 -0.49
CA ILE A 258 0.29 5.86 0.82
C ILE A 258 -1.17 5.38 0.79
N ILE A 259 -1.60 4.67 1.83
CA ILE A 259 -2.96 4.16 2.00
C ILE A 259 -3.55 4.71 3.30
N ILE A 260 -4.72 5.36 3.24
CA ILE A 260 -5.38 5.99 4.38
C ILE A 260 -6.90 5.72 4.32
N PRO A 261 -7.53 5.43 5.46
CA PRO A 261 -6.97 5.12 6.77
C PRO A 261 -6.30 3.75 6.82
N HIS A 262 -5.35 3.56 7.75
CA HIS A 262 -4.67 2.30 8.00
C HIS A 262 -4.87 1.87 9.44
N LEU A 263 -5.11 0.57 9.68
CA LEU A 263 -5.50 0.02 10.97
C LEU A 263 -4.46 -0.96 11.49
N PHE A 264 -4.34 -1.09 12.82
CA PHE A 264 -3.38 -2.01 13.45
C PHE A 264 -3.52 -3.46 12.98
N ALA A 265 -4.73 -3.95 12.80
CA ALA A 265 -4.95 -5.33 12.34
C ALA A 265 -4.39 -5.60 10.94
N GLU A 266 -4.22 -4.56 10.13
CA GLU A 266 -3.74 -4.67 8.75
C GLU A 266 -2.24 -4.92 8.66
N GLU A 267 -1.48 -4.54 9.67
CA GLU A 267 -0.05 -4.83 9.79
C GLU A 267 0.27 -6.33 9.81
N PHE A 268 -0.73 -7.15 10.18
CA PHE A 268 -0.61 -8.62 10.21
C PHE A 268 -1.19 -9.29 8.96
N GLN A 269 -1.80 -8.50 8.06
CA GLN A 269 -2.37 -9.01 6.82
C GLN A 269 -1.32 -9.01 5.71
N SER A 270 -1.34 -10.05 4.88
CA SER A 270 -0.54 -10.13 3.66
C SER A 270 -1.40 -10.61 2.49
N VAL A 271 -0.98 -10.32 1.26
CA VAL A 271 -1.68 -10.78 0.05
C VAL A 271 -1.71 -12.31 -0.03
N ASP A 272 -0.68 -12.97 0.50
CA ASP A 272 -0.64 -14.44 0.59
C ASP A 272 -1.80 -15.03 1.38
N ASP A 273 -2.31 -14.31 2.39
CA ASP A 273 -3.45 -14.76 3.19
C ASP A 273 -4.70 -14.94 2.32
N TYR A 274 -4.85 -14.13 1.26
CA TYR A 274 -5.99 -14.18 0.35
C TYR A 274 -5.82 -15.18 -0.79
N SER A 275 -4.58 -15.57 -1.07
CA SER A 275 -4.23 -16.58 -2.09
C SER A 275 -4.25 -18.01 -1.55
N ASN A 276 -4.15 -18.18 -0.24
CA ASN A 276 -4.13 -19.46 0.44
C ASN A 276 -5.52 -19.87 0.98
N ARG A 277 -5.64 -21.12 1.46
CA ARG A 277 -6.87 -21.60 2.10
C ARG A 277 -7.13 -20.92 3.45
N PRO A 278 -8.38 -20.65 3.85
CA PRO A 278 -8.71 -19.85 5.05
C PRO A 278 -8.07 -20.33 6.36
N TYR A 279 -8.03 -21.66 6.58
CA TYR A 279 -7.45 -22.21 7.81
C TYR A 279 -5.94 -22.05 7.88
N TYR A 280 -5.22 -22.14 6.75
CA TYR A 280 -3.80 -21.88 6.70
C TYR A 280 -3.50 -20.38 6.92
N ALA A 281 -4.25 -19.51 6.27
CA ALA A 281 -4.15 -18.06 6.47
C ALA A 281 -4.41 -17.67 7.94
N ALA A 282 -5.42 -18.27 8.58
CA ALA A 282 -5.71 -18.03 9.99
C ALA A 282 -4.54 -18.47 10.90
N PHE A 283 -3.97 -19.65 10.63
CA PHE A 283 -2.80 -20.14 11.39
C PHE A 283 -1.61 -19.18 11.26
N ILE A 284 -1.28 -18.74 10.04
CA ILE A 284 -0.17 -17.80 9.82
C ILE A 284 -0.43 -16.45 10.47
N ARG A 285 -1.68 -15.93 10.43
CA ARG A 285 -2.02 -14.68 11.13
C ARG A 285 -1.85 -14.79 12.64
N ILE A 286 -2.34 -15.88 13.25
CA ILE A 286 -2.14 -16.12 14.68
C ILE A 286 -0.64 -16.20 15.01
N LEU A 287 0.14 -16.87 14.17
CA LEU A 287 1.59 -16.95 14.33
C LEU A 287 2.24 -15.56 14.25
N LYS A 288 1.81 -14.68 13.35
CA LYS A 288 2.29 -13.29 13.27
C LYS A 288 1.98 -12.50 14.55
N TYR A 289 0.75 -12.61 15.09
CA TYR A 289 0.40 -11.96 16.38
C TYR A 289 1.26 -12.48 17.54
N ILE A 290 1.46 -13.80 17.64
CA ILE A 290 2.33 -14.40 18.65
C ILE A 290 3.78 -13.93 18.47
N SER A 291 4.27 -13.90 17.23
CA SER A 291 5.64 -13.40 16.93
C SER A 291 5.81 -11.94 17.34
N PHE A 292 4.82 -11.08 17.12
CA PHE A 292 4.85 -9.69 17.58
C PHE A 292 4.97 -9.61 19.10
N LEU A 293 4.16 -10.38 19.85
CA LEU A 293 4.23 -10.41 21.30
C LEU A 293 5.58 -10.93 21.81
N ILE A 294 6.10 -12.00 21.22
CA ILE A 294 7.43 -12.54 21.55
C ILE A 294 8.51 -11.50 21.25
N ALA A 295 8.49 -10.87 20.08
CA ALA A 295 9.49 -9.90 19.68
C ALA A 295 9.60 -8.70 20.62
N VAL A 296 8.47 -8.24 21.18
CA VAL A 296 8.41 -7.11 22.10
C VAL A 296 8.71 -7.52 23.54
N PHE A 297 8.01 -8.55 24.04
CA PHE A 297 7.92 -8.82 25.46
C PHE A 297 8.92 -9.87 25.97
N LEU A 298 9.32 -10.84 25.14
CA LEU A 298 10.13 -11.96 25.62
C LEU A 298 11.45 -11.54 26.29
N PRO A 299 12.27 -10.61 25.74
CA PRO A 299 13.51 -10.17 26.41
C PRO A 299 13.25 -9.45 27.73
N GLY A 300 12.18 -8.63 27.82
CA GLY A 300 11.81 -7.96 29.06
C GLY A 300 11.26 -8.92 30.13
N ILE A 301 10.44 -9.89 29.72
CA ILE A 301 9.95 -10.94 30.66
C ILE A 301 11.11 -11.78 31.16
N TYR A 302 12.06 -12.15 30.31
CA TYR A 302 13.25 -12.88 30.71
C TYR A 302 14.06 -12.10 31.75
N THR A 303 14.30 -10.80 31.55
CA THR A 303 15.03 -9.97 32.54
C THR A 303 14.27 -9.86 33.86
N ALA A 304 12.94 -9.69 33.81
CA ALA A 304 12.10 -9.63 34.99
C ALA A 304 12.12 -10.94 35.80
N PHE A 305 12.05 -12.07 35.12
CA PHE A 305 12.12 -13.37 35.76
C PHE A 305 13.50 -13.65 36.36
N ALA A 306 14.55 -13.40 35.59
CA ALA A 306 15.92 -13.70 36.05
C ALA A 306 16.34 -12.85 37.24
N GLN A 307 15.86 -11.59 37.38
CA GLN A 307 16.26 -10.68 38.46
C GLN A 307 15.32 -10.68 39.66
N PHE A 308 14.00 -10.72 39.41
CA PHE A 308 13.00 -10.49 40.47
C PHE A 308 12.17 -11.71 40.82
N HIS A 309 12.03 -12.66 39.89
CA HIS A 309 11.08 -13.76 40.01
C HIS A 309 11.67 -15.09 39.54
N PRO A 310 12.85 -15.51 40.05
CA PRO A 310 13.49 -16.75 39.61
C PRO A 310 12.64 -18.01 39.89
N GLU A 311 11.67 -17.92 40.81
CA GLU A 311 10.74 -18.98 41.14
C GLU A 311 9.83 -19.42 39.97
N TYR A 312 9.63 -18.60 38.97
CA TYR A 312 8.85 -18.96 37.79
C TYR A 312 9.59 -19.87 36.81
N PHE A 313 10.90 -19.98 36.95
CA PHE A 313 11.66 -20.92 36.11
C PHE A 313 11.47 -22.36 36.60
N PRO A 314 11.23 -23.34 35.71
CA PRO A 314 11.37 -24.76 36.08
C PRO A 314 12.73 -25.02 36.69
N THR A 315 12.80 -25.84 37.77
CA THR A 315 14.05 -26.06 38.54
C THR A 315 15.27 -26.42 37.72
N GLY A 316 15.11 -27.29 36.70
CA GLY A 316 16.19 -27.64 35.79
C GLY A 316 16.68 -26.51 34.88
N LEU A 317 15.78 -25.58 34.51
CA LEU A 317 16.15 -24.40 33.75
C LEU A 317 16.75 -23.33 34.65
N LEU A 318 16.24 -23.17 35.86
CA LEU A 318 16.75 -22.24 36.86
C LEU A 318 18.22 -22.50 37.17
N VAL A 319 18.58 -23.75 37.45
CA VAL A 319 19.99 -24.14 37.72
C VAL A 319 20.88 -23.78 36.53
N LYS A 320 20.53 -24.19 35.31
CA LYS A 320 21.31 -23.89 34.10
C LYS A 320 21.42 -22.38 33.83
N THR A 321 20.36 -21.63 34.02
CA THR A 321 20.39 -20.18 33.83
C THR A 321 21.22 -19.50 34.90
N SER A 322 21.10 -19.92 36.16
CA SER A 322 21.92 -19.41 37.27
C SER A 322 23.42 -19.68 37.05
N ASP A 323 23.77 -20.90 36.65
CA ASP A 323 25.18 -21.26 36.33
C ASP A 323 25.71 -20.40 35.18
N SER A 324 24.92 -20.23 34.11
CA SER A 324 25.33 -19.43 32.96
C SER A 324 25.49 -17.94 33.33
N LEU A 325 24.60 -17.39 34.15
CA LEU A 325 24.64 -15.99 34.60
C LEU A 325 25.78 -15.74 35.60
N SER A 326 26.13 -16.72 36.44
CA SER A 326 27.23 -16.60 37.41
C SER A 326 28.60 -16.45 36.74
N GLN A 327 28.72 -16.85 35.50
CA GLN A 327 29.98 -16.77 34.71
C GLN A 327 30.09 -15.42 33.96
N THR A 328 29.07 -14.57 33.96
CA THR A 328 29.06 -13.28 33.25
C THR A 328 29.32 -12.11 34.21
N PRO A 329 30.11 -11.08 33.77
CA PRO A 329 30.47 -9.95 34.63
C PRO A 329 29.34 -8.89 34.70
N LEU A 330 28.33 -8.95 33.83
CA LEU A 330 27.27 -7.95 33.70
C LEU A 330 25.98 -8.44 34.37
N PRO A 331 25.19 -7.51 34.97
CA PRO A 331 23.81 -7.82 35.38
C PRO A 331 22.96 -8.13 34.14
N VAL A 332 22.00 -9.05 34.30
CA VAL A 332 21.16 -9.59 33.22
C VAL A 332 20.56 -8.49 32.34
N THR A 333 20.06 -7.41 32.93
CA THR A 333 19.47 -6.29 32.17
C THR A 333 20.48 -5.64 31.23
N LEU A 334 21.70 -5.37 31.70
CA LEU A 334 22.75 -4.79 30.86
C LEU A 334 23.22 -5.76 29.77
N GLU A 335 23.29 -7.05 30.10
CA GLU A 335 23.63 -8.11 29.16
C GLU A 335 22.60 -8.17 28.00
N VAL A 336 21.31 -8.17 28.31
CA VAL A 336 20.23 -8.19 27.30
C VAL A 336 20.24 -6.90 26.47
N ILE A 337 20.44 -5.73 27.08
CA ILE A 337 20.56 -4.46 26.37
C ILE A 337 21.77 -4.49 25.42
N LEU A 338 22.93 -4.94 25.90
CA LEU A 338 24.15 -4.98 25.11
C LEU A 338 24.01 -5.85 23.87
N ILE A 339 23.53 -7.10 24.03
CA ILE A 339 23.37 -8.00 22.88
C ILE A 339 22.27 -7.53 21.94
N THR A 340 21.18 -6.95 22.45
CA THR A 340 20.13 -6.36 21.62
C THR A 340 20.70 -5.19 20.82
N PHE A 341 21.52 -4.33 21.43
CA PHE A 341 22.17 -3.21 20.74
C PHE A 341 23.13 -3.69 19.65
N ILE A 342 23.99 -4.67 19.96
CA ILE A 342 24.91 -5.27 18.98
C ILE A 342 24.13 -5.84 17.80
N TYR A 343 23.05 -6.55 18.08
CA TYR A 343 22.16 -7.10 17.03
C TYR A 343 21.60 -6.00 16.14
N GLU A 344 21.10 -4.88 16.71
CA GLU A 344 20.55 -3.77 15.90
C GLU A 344 21.63 -3.09 15.06
N VAL A 345 22.85 -2.92 15.58
CA VAL A 345 23.99 -2.40 14.80
C VAL A 345 24.32 -3.33 13.62
N MET A 346 24.34 -4.64 13.85
CA MET A 346 24.57 -5.61 12.78
C MET A 346 23.49 -5.59 11.71
N ARG A 347 22.23 -5.48 12.12
CA ARG A 347 21.10 -5.37 11.21
C ARG A 347 21.19 -4.10 10.37
N GLU A 348 21.43 -2.96 11.02
CA GLU A 348 21.54 -1.67 10.33
C GLU A 348 22.72 -1.66 9.34
N ALA A 349 23.86 -2.26 9.72
CA ALA A 349 24.98 -2.45 8.81
C ALA A 349 24.59 -3.33 7.62
N GLY A 350 23.87 -4.43 7.87
CA GLY A 350 23.41 -5.35 6.83
C GLY A 350 22.49 -4.69 5.79
N LEU A 351 21.66 -3.74 6.20
CA LEU A 351 20.79 -2.96 5.29
C LEU A 351 21.55 -1.99 4.38
N ARG A 352 22.73 -1.52 4.81
CA ARG A 352 23.54 -0.53 4.07
C ARG A 352 24.60 -1.16 3.17
N ILE A 353 24.92 -2.42 3.36
CA ILE A 353 25.88 -3.14 2.54
C ILE A 353 25.21 -3.66 1.27
N PRO A 354 25.89 -3.66 0.11
CA PRO A 354 25.35 -4.28 -1.12
C PRO A 354 24.88 -5.73 -0.88
N LYS A 355 23.70 -6.08 -1.42
CA LYS A 355 23.03 -7.37 -1.17
C LYS A 355 23.93 -8.61 -1.22
N PRO A 356 24.89 -8.75 -2.19
CA PRO A 356 25.77 -9.93 -2.24
C PRO A 356 26.66 -10.10 -1.02
N LEU A 357 27.12 -9.01 -0.42
CA LEU A 357 28.00 -9.00 0.75
C LEU A 357 27.22 -9.01 2.06
N GLY A 358 26.04 -8.39 2.08
CA GLY A 358 25.23 -8.22 3.29
C GLY A 358 24.84 -9.54 3.95
N HIS A 359 24.46 -10.55 3.14
CA HIS A 359 24.13 -11.88 3.66
C HIS A 359 25.34 -12.57 4.33
N ALA A 360 26.52 -12.51 3.69
CA ALA A 360 27.71 -13.12 4.24
C ALA A 360 28.15 -12.43 5.55
N VAL A 361 28.17 -11.11 5.58
CA VAL A 361 28.53 -10.32 6.78
C VAL A 361 27.56 -10.56 7.92
N SER A 362 26.25 -10.64 7.64
CA SER A 362 25.25 -10.90 8.67
C SER A 362 25.39 -12.29 9.28
N ILE A 363 25.65 -13.34 8.47
CA ILE A 363 25.83 -14.71 8.96
C ILE A 363 27.10 -14.82 9.76
N VAL A 364 28.25 -14.37 9.23
CA VAL A 364 29.55 -14.43 9.90
C VAL A 364 29.54 -13.58 11.18
N GLY A 365 28.97 -12.36 11.11
CA GLY A 365 28.84 -11.50 12.26
C GLY A 365 28.01 -12.14 13.39
N ALA A 366 26.84 -12.69 13.07
CA ALA A 366 25.97 -13.33 14.06
C ALA A 366 26.64 -14.57 14.70
N LEU A 367 27.26 -15.41 13.89
CA LEU A 367 27.91 -16.62 14.37
C LEU A 367 29.16 -16.30 15.19
N VAL A 368 30.09 -15.52 14.63
CA VAL A 368 31.38 -15.21 15.26
C VAL A 368 31.21 -14.37 16.52
N ILE A 369 30.41 -13.30 16.45
CA ILE A 369 30.18 -12.41 17.60
C ILE A 369 29.40 -13.15 18.69
N GLY A 370 28.35 -13.90 18.32
CA GLY A 370 27.53 -14.65 19.27
C GLY A 370 28.35 -15.75 19.99
N GLU A 371 29.06 -16.59 19.24
CA GLU A 371 29.88 -17.67 19.80
C GLU A 371 31.05 -17.13 20.62
N SER A 372 31.76 -16.13 20.10
CA SER A 372 32.89 -15.52 20.82
C SER A 372 32.45 -14.81 22.10
N ALA A 373 31.32 -14.13 22.11
CA ALA A 373 30.79 -13.43 23.28
C ALA A 373 30.39 -14.42 24.39
N VAL A 374 29.80 -15.56 24.03
CA VAL A 374 29.43 -16.62 24.98
C VAL A 374 30.70 -17.36 25.46
N SER A 375 31.63 -17.71 24.55
CA SER A 375 32.89 -18.39 24.91
C SER A 375 33.82 -17.55 25.80
N ALA A 376 33.79 -16.22 25.62
CA ALA A 376 34.53 -15.28 26.47
C ALA A 376 33.81 -15.00 27.81
N GLY A 377 32.65 -15.58 28.06
CA GLY A 377 31.86 -15.34 29.28
C GLY A 377 31.33 -13.90 29.44
N ILE A 378 31.23 -13.13 28.33
CA ILE A 378 30.72 -11.78 28.38
C ILE A 378 29.19 -11.80 28.43
N ILE A 379 28.58 -12.77 27.77
CA ILE A 379 27.12 -12.93 27.62
C ILE A 379 26.76 -14.39 27.89
N SER A 380 25.67 -14.60 28.63
CA SER A 380 25.19 -15.96 28.89
C SER A 380 24.50 -16.56 27.63
N SER A 381 24.60 -17.87 27.50
CA SER A 381 23.95 -18.59 26.38
C SER A 381 22.44 -18.48 26.42
N SER A 382 21.84 -18.39 27.60
CA SER A 382 20.41 -18.20 27.79
C SER A 382 19.92 -16.82 27.29
N THR A 383 20.66 -15.76 27.59
CA THR A 383 20.38 -14.40 27.09
C THR A 383 20.46 -14.33 25.57
N LEU A 384 21.52 -14.92 24.99
CA LEU A 384 21.70 -14.96 23.55
C LEU A 384 20.52 -15.65 22.85
N MET A 385 20.08 -16.81 23.38
CA MET A 385 18.93 -17.56 22.85
C MET A 385 17.64 -16.73 22.87
N VAL A 386 17.36 -16.04 23.98
CA VAL A 386 16.17 -15.20 24.15
C VAL A 386 16.15 -14.04 23.17
N VAL A 387 17.27 -13.31 23.06
CA VAL A 387 17.37 -12.17 22.13
C VAL A 387 17.32 -12.63 20.68
N ALA A 388 17.98 -13.74 20.33
CA ALA A 388 17.93 -14.30 18.98
C ALA A 388 16.50 -14.71 18.58
N THR A 389 15.76 -15.36 19.49
CA THR A 389 14.34 -15.72 19.27
C THR A 389 13.48 -14.47 19.03
N ALA A 390 13.63 -13.45 19.86
CA ALA A 390 12.90 -12.18 19.70
C ALA A 390 13.25 -11.47 18.39
N ALA A 391 14.52 -11.54 17.97
CA ALA A 391 15.00 -10.99 16.70
C ALA A 391 14.37 -11.70 15.49
N ILE A 392 14.35 -13.03 15.47
CA ILE A 392 13.71 -13.81 14.41
C ILE A 392 12.22 -13.51 14.34
N CYS A 393 11.53 -13.44 15.48
CA CYS A 393 10.12 -13.10 15.54
C CYS A 393 9.81 -11.71 14.99
N SER A 394 10.71 -10.74 15.13
CA SER A 394 10.52 -9.40 14.58
C SER A 394 10.53 -9.35 13.04
N TYR A 395 11.21 -10.28 12.38
CA TYR A 395 11.18 -10.40 10.92
C TYR A 395 9.85 -10.96 10.37
N VAL A 396 9.12 -11.73 11.18
CA VAL A 396 7.80 -12.25 10.80
C VAL A 396 6.77 -11.11 10.65
N THR A 397 6.97 -10.00 11.39
CA THR A 397 6.12 -8.81 11.37
C THR A 397 6.93 -7.58 10.96
N PHE A 398 7.57 -7.65 9.81
CA PHE A 398 8.53 -6.64 9.33
C PHE A 398 7.94 -5.22 9.27
N ALA A 399 6.67 -5.07 8.90
CA ALA A 399 6.00 -3.77 8.85
C ALA A 399 5.99 -3.04 10.21
N LEU A 400 5.92 -3.79 11.32
CA LEU A 400 5.94 -3.27 12.70
C LEU A 400 7.36 -3.22 13.29
N TYR A 401 8.41 -3.42 12.49
CA TYR A 401 9.78 -3.47 13.02
C TYR A 401 10.18 -2.21 13.82
N PRO A 402 9.93 -0.97 13.34
CA PRO A 402 10.33 0.24 14.08
C PRO A 402 9.68 0.34 15.47
N PRO A 403 8.36 0.19 15.64
CA PRO A 403 7.76 0.17 16.98
C PRO A 403 8.20 -1.01 17.83
N ILE A 404 8.42 -2.22 17.26
CA ILE A 404 8.90 -3.39 18.00
C ILE A 404 10.27 -3.11 18.61
N MET A 405 11.21 -2.56 17.84
CA MET A 405 12.56 -2.25 18.31
C MET A 405 12.51 -1.33 19.53
N VAL A 406 11.81 -0.21 19.42
CA VAL A 406 11.71 0.78 20.50
C VAL A 406 11.04 0.19 21.73
N LEU A 407 9.90 -0.49 21.55
CA LEU A 407 9.16 -1.12 22.65
C LEU A 407 9.96 -2.22 23.33
N ARG A 408 10.77 -3.00 22.60
CA ARG A 408 11.64 -4.03 23.15
C ARG A 408 12.65 -3.43 24.13
N PHE A 409 13.32 -2.34 23.79
CA PHE A 409 14.26 -1.65 24.68
C PHE A 409 13.54 -1.13 25.94
N PHE A 410 12.39 -0.48 25.79
CA PHE A 410 11.60 -0.02 26.93
C PHE A 410 11.12 -1.20 27.81
N CYS A 411 10.74 -2.31 27.19
CA CYS A 411 10.30 -3.51 27.92
C CYS A 411 11.43 -4.14 28.72
N VAL A 412 12.66 -4.21 28.18
CA VAL A 412 13.85 -4.70 28.88
C VAL A 412 14.22 -3.79 30.07
N ILE A 413 14.19 -2.48 29.85
CA ILE A 413 14.47 -1.50 30.93
C ILE A 413 13.39 -1.60 32.04
N ALA A 414 12.12 -1.61 31.65
CA ALA A 414 11.02 -1.70 32.61
C ALA A 414 11.06 -3.04 33.38
N GLY A 415 11.32 -4.16 32.69
CA GLY A 415 11.47 -5.46 33.30
C GLY A 415 12.66 -5.56 34.24
N GLY A 416 13.80 -4.95 33.88
CA GLY A 416 15.01 -4.94 34.68
C GLY A 416 14.97 -4.00 35.89
N MET A 417 14.15 -2.93 35.85
CA MET A 417 14.02 -1.97 36.96
C MET A 417 12.87 -2.30 37.92
N PHE A 418 11.73 -2.74 37.39
CA PHE A 418 10.48 -2.89 38.13
C PHE A 418 9.88 -4.31 38.05
N GLY A 419 10.61 -5.23 37.44
CA GLY A 419 10.13 -6.61 37.25
C GLY A 419 8.87 -6.69 36.38
N LEU A 420 8.01 -7.64 36.66
CA LEU A 420 6.75 -7.84 35.91
C LEU A 420 5.81 -6.63 35.99
N TRP A 421 5.79 -5.92 37.11
CA TRP A 421 4.97 -4.71 37.27
C TRP A 421 5.34 -3.62 36.26
N GLY A 422 6.63 -3.44 36.01
CA GLY A 422 7.10 -2.50 35.00
C GLY A 422 6.59 -2.85 33.60
N ILE A 423 6.61 -4.13 33.24
CA ILE A 423 6.11 -4.61 31.95
C ILE A 423 4.60 -4.41 31.83
N VAL A 424 3.83 -4.69 32.88
CA VAL A 424 2.38 -4.48 32.89
C VAL A 424 2.05 -2.99 32.72
N LEU A 425 2.70 -2.10 33.45
CA LEU A 425 2.50 -0.66 33.35
C LEU A 425 2.84 -0.14 31.93
N LEU A 426 3.97 -0.58 31.37
CA LEU A 426 4.35 -0.25 30.00
C LEU A 426 3.27 -0.72 29.00
N THR A 427 2.82 -1.96 29.15
CA THR A 427 1.78 -2.54 28.27
C THR A 427 0.48 -1.74 28.34
N CYS A 428 0.03 -1.38 29.54
CA CYS A 428 -1.15 -0.53 29.73
C CYS A 428 -0.97 0.82 29.03
N GLY A 429 0.20 1.46 29.19
CA GLY A 429 0.49 2.73 28.51
C GLY A 429 0.45 2.63 26.98
N VAL A 430 1.03 1.56 26.44
CA VAL A 430 1.00 1.29 24.98
C VAL A 430 -0.42 1.05 24.49
N LEU A 431 -1.22 0.24 25.21
CA LEU A 431 -2.62 -0.02 24.85
C LEU A 431 -3.46 1.26 24.87
N VAL A 432 -3.31 2.09 25.91
CA VAL A 432 -4.00 3.39 25.97
C VAL A 432 -3.60 4.28 24.78
N ASN A 433 -2.31 4.36 24.44
CA ASN A 433 -1.83 5.11 23.28
C ASN A 433 -2.43 4.58 21.96
N MET A 434 -2.48 3.26 21.78
CA MET A 434 -3.06 2.64 20.57
C MET A 434 -4.57 2.86 20.46
N CYS A 435 -5.31 2.77 21.58
CA CYS A 435 -6.75 2.99 21.60
C CYS A 435 -7.13 4.48 21.41
N SER A 436 -6.28 5.41 21.84
CA SER A 436 -6.52 6.85 21.67
C SER A 436 -6.17 7.35 20.25
N LYS A 437 -5.48 6.53 19.45
CA LYS A 437 -5.06 6.93 18.10
C LYS A 437 -6.19 6.75 17.10
N THR A 438 -6.35 7.75 16.24
CA THR A 438 -7.23 7.71 15.07
C THR A 438 -6.43 7.86 13.77
N SER A 439 -6.96 7.37 12.67
CA SER A 439 -6.47 7.57 11.32
C SER A 439 -7.57 8.21 10.50
N VAL A 440 -7.46 9.54 10.30
CA VAL A 440 -8.46 10.36 9.61
C VAL A 440 -9.88 10.11 10.17
N GLY A 441 -9.99 10.18 11.51
CA GLY A 441 -11.27 9.98 12.21
C GLY A 441 -11.72 8.52 12.37
N VAL A 442 -10.94 7.54 11.88
CA VAL A 442 -11.21 6.11 12.10
C VAL A 442 -10.34 5.60 13.25
N PRO A 443 -10.89 4.96 14.30
CA PRO A 443 -10.09 4.43 15.39
C PRO A 443 -9.05 3.43 14.88
N TYR A 444 -7.77 3.62 15.24
CA TYR A 444 -6.65 2.79 14.80
C TYR A 444 -6.79 1.32 15.20
N MET A 445 -7.34 1.07 16.39
CA MET A 445 -7.63 -0.27 16.90
C MET A 445 -9.00 -0.81 16.44
N SER A 446 -9.63 -0.16 15.47
CA SER A 446 -10.95 -0.57 14.98
C SER A 446 -10.99 -2.05 14.62
N SER A 447 -12.11 -2.68 14.88
CA SER A 447 -12.37 -4.12 14.91
C SER A 447 -12.03 -4.80 16.25
N LEU A 448 -10.98 -4.40 16.94
CA LEU A 448 -10.58 -4.91 18.26
C LEU A 448 -11.15 -4.03 19.38
N ALA A 449 -11.02 -2.71 19.24
CA ALA A 449 -11.55 -1.70 20.15
C ALA A 449 -12.03 -0.47 19.34
N PRO A 450 -13.36 -0.23 19.20
CA PRO A 450 -14.46 -1.02 19.74
C PRO A 450 -14.64 -2.38 19.03
N PHE A 451 -15.08 -3.38 19.83
CA PHE A 451 -15.22 -4.76 19.36
C PHE A 451 -16.40 -4.93 18.39
N SER A 452 -16.14 -5.50 17.22
CA SER A 452 -17.17 -5.79 16.22
C SER A 452 -17.03 -7.20 15.64
N TRP A 453 -18.00 -8.07 15.89
CA TRP A 453 -18.03 -9.42 15.32
C TRP A 453 -17.98 -9.47 13.79
N ARG A 454 -18.52 -8.45 13.12
CA ARG A 454 -18.52 -8.37 11.66
C ARG A 454 -17.12 -8.11 11.13
N SER A 455 -16.39 -7.20 11.75
CA SER A 455 -15.03 -6.80 11.36
C SER A 455 -14.01 -7.85 11.76
N MET A 456 -14.24 -8.63 12.85
CA MET A 456 -13.35 -9.71 13.31
C MET A 456 -13.20 -10.86 12.31
N ARG A 457 -14.08 -10.95 11.31
CA ARG A 457 -14.01 -12.01 10.26
C ARG A 457 -12.76 -11.97 9.41
N ASP A 458 -12.00 -10.89 9.45
CA ASP A 458 -10.77 -10.74 8.69
C ASP A 458 -9.60 -10.21 9.55
N VAL A 459 -9.70 -10.28 10.88
CA VAL A 459 -8.63 -9.89 11.81
C VAL A 459 -7.75 -11.09 12.14
N PHE A 460 -8.22 -12.01 12.98
CA PHE A 460 -7.47 -13.22 13.35
C PHE A 460 -7.75 -14.38 12.40
N VAL A 461 -8.99 -14.56 12.02
CA VAL A 461 -9.43 -15.65 11.15
C VAL A 461 -9.97 -15.05 9.88
N ARG A 462 -9.33 -15.37 8.76
CA ARG A 462 -9.85 -15.00 7.46
C ARG A 462 -11.07 -15.86 7.13
N ALA A 463 -12.24 -15.24 6.91
CA ALA A 463 -13.43 -15.95 6.42
C ALA A 463 -13.24 -16.41 4.97
N ASP A 464 -14.00 -17.44 4.57
CA ASP A 464 -14.00 -17.92 3.18
C ASP A 464 -14.50 -16.83 2.22
N TRP A 465 -14.00 -16.85 0.98
CA TRP A 465 -14.36 -15.90 -0.08
C TRP A 465 -15.88 -15.80 -0.30
N LYS A 466 -16.63 -16.90 -0.17
CA LYS A 466 -18.10 -16.91 -0.27
C LYS A 466 -18.77 -16.06 0.81
N ARG A 467 -18.14 -15.90 1.97
CA ARG A 467 -18.64 -15.06 3.08
C ARG A 467 -18.11 -13.64 2.99
N LEU A 468 -16.87 -13.45 2.55
CA LEU A 468 -16.27 -12.11 2.35
C LEU A 468 -16.95 -11.36 1.20
N SER A 469 -17.25 -12.03 0.08
CA SER A 469 -17.89 -11.41 -1.08
C SER A 469 -19.32 -10.92 -0.83
N LYS A 470 -20.06 -11.57 0.09
CA LYS A 470 -21.44 -11.15 0.44
C LYS A 470 -21.50 -9.85 1.26
N HIS A 471 -20.45 -9.54 1.99
CA HIS A 471 -20.39 -8.36 2.85
C HIS A 471 -18.97 -7.77 2.79
N THR A 472 -18.73 -6.90 1.82
CA THR A 472 -17.50 -6.11 1.76
C THR A 472 -17.39 -5.29 3.04
N ILE A 473 -16.29 -5.46 3.77
CA ILE A 473 -15.97 -4.64 4.95
C ILE A 473 -15.60 -3.27 4.43
N LYS A 474 -16.49 -2.28 4.58
CA LYS A 474 -16.20 -0.90 4.23
C LYS A 474 -15.78 -0.17 5.49
N VAL A 475 -14.71 0.62 5.39
CA VAL A 475 -14.19 1.43 6.51
C VAL A 475 -15.26 2.35 7.10
N GLN A 476 -16.19 2.83 6.27
CA GLN A 476 -17.34 3.65 6.69
C GLN A 476 -18.32 2.95 7.64
N LYS A 477 -18.26 1.63 7.76
CA LYS A 477 -19.18 0.83 8.58
C LYS A 477 -18.56 0.35 9.88
N PHE A 478 -17.39 0.84 10.23
CA PHE A 478 -16.80 0.58 11.54
C PHE A 478 -17.58 1.38 12.62
N PRO A 479 -17.75 0.80 13.82
CA PRO A 479 -18.32 1.53 14.94
C PRO A 479 -17.54 2.84 15.17
N GLU A 480 -18.24 3.91 15.55
CA GLU A 480 -17.71 5.26 15.75
C GLU A 480 -17.34 6.07 14.49
N THR A 481 -17.32 5.46 13.29
CA THR A 481 -17.21 6.23 12.03
C THR A 481 -18.58 6.73 11.53
N GLU A 482 -19.68 6.23 12.07
CA GLU A 482 -21.04 6.63 11.68
C GLU A 482 -21.49 7.95 12.33
N GLU A 483 -20.79 8.45 13.34
CA GLU A 483 -21.12 9.69 14.08
C GLU A 483 -20.29 10.91 13.63
N MET A 484 -19.44 10.78 12.59
CA MET A 484 -18.63 11.90 12.09
C MET A 484 -19.19 12.49 10.79
#